data_05ce2f00d4c0a0ea5000c4d23c7d017a
#
_entry.id   05ce2f00d4c0a0ea5000c4d23c7d017a
#
_cell.length_a   1.000
_cell.length_b   1.000
_cell.length_c   1.000
_cell.angle_alpha   90.00
_cell.angle_beta   90.00
_cell.angle_gamma   90.00
#
_symmetry.space_group_name_H-M   'P 1'
#
loop_
_entity.id
_entity.type
_entity.pdbx_description
1 polymer ?
#
loop_
_entity_poly.entity_id
_entity_poly.type
_entity_poly.pdbx_seq_one_letter_code
_entity_poly.pdbx_strand_id
1 'polypeptide(L)'
;TTTLATSNVNHIKNIIGKAPHIDILSVNTYAPNLPGVLGNLQSAGWTKPYMITEFGPRGTWQMNPEPERVLPWGGLVEQTSSEKEADYLKAYQENIAVNKDNGCLGSFVFLWGYQTHGEVLTWYGLFDKKGYTFPAVDAMQYAWTGRYPKNRAPVIATRNDILMNGKKAEDAIIVSPNSSNEAKVTATDPDGDALTYDWMIMKEKTASSDGSLPDGITGLIDDNTKKEITFKAPSTVGNYRLIVFVRDVKNKKVASAVIPFSVQ
;
A
#
# COMPACT_ATOMS: atom_id res chain seq x y z
N THR A 1 9.84 14.51 -27.74
CA THR A 1 9.97 14.72 -26.28
C THR A 1 10.56 13.48 -25.68
N THR A 2 11.65 13.64 -24.93
CA THR A 2 12.37 12.56 -24.28
C THR A 2 12.28 12.71 -22.76
N THR A 3 12.15 11.60 -22.05
CA THR A 3 12.17 11.56 -20.59
C THR A 3 13.12 10.49 -20.07
N LEU A 4 13.68 10.70 -18.90
CA LEU A 4 14.50 9.76 -18.16
C LEU A 4 14.01 9.66 -16.73
N ALA A 5 13.75 8.45 -16.25
CA ALA A 5 13.34 8.20 -14.87
C ALA A 5 14.54 7.96 -13.94
N THR A 6 14.46 8.50 -12.73
CA THR A 6 15.41 8.24 -11.65
C THR A 6 14.70 8.13 -10.31
N SER A 7 15.14 7.21 -9.46
CA SER A 7 14.74 7.12 -8.04
C SER A 7 15.76 7.79 -7.11
N ASN A 8 16.90 8.25 -7.66
CA ASN A 8 17.97 8.81 -6.87
C ASN A 8 18.28 10.26 -7.30
N VAL A 9 17.89 11.18 -6.44
CA VAL A 9 18.12 12.63 -6.65
C VAL A 9 19.61 12.99 -6.82
N ASN A 10 20.53 12.22 -6.27
CA ASN A 10 21.97 12.43 -6.45
C ASN A 10 22.43 12.23 -7.91
N HIS A 11 21.64 11.51 -8.71
CA HIS A 11 21.95 11.30 -10.13
C HIS A 11 21.60 12.50 -11.01
N ILE A 12 20.83 13.48 -10.53
CA ILE A 12 20.31 14.59 -11.34
C ILE A 12 21.45 15.38 -11.99
N LYS A 13 22.50 15.70 -11.23
CA LYS A 13 23.70 16.40 -11.76
C LYS A 13 24.39 15.62 -12.88
N ASN A 14 24.47 14.28 -12.72
CA ASN A 14 25.03 13.42 -13.76
C ASN A 14 24.14 13.38 -15.01
N ILE A 15 22.83 13.39 -14.84
CA ILE A 15 21.86 13.43 -15.93
C ILE A 15 22.02 14.73 -16.71
N ILE A 16 22.11 15.88 -16.04
CA ILE A 16 22.34 17.18 -16.66
C ILE A 16 23.62 17.17 -17.53
N GLY A 17 24.72 16.64 -16.98
CA GLY A 17 26.01 16.62 -17.67
C GLY A 17 26.13 15.61 -18.82
N LYS A 18 25.50 14.43 -18.66
CA LYS A 18 25.68 13.32 -19.62
C LYS A 18 24.52 13.15 -20.60
N ALA A 19 23.33 13.69 -20.28
CA ALA A 19 22.12 13.58 -21.08
C ALA A 19 21.42 14.95 -21.25
N PRO A 20 22.10 16.00 -21.76
CA PRO A 20 21.54 17.36 -21.82
C PRO A 20 20.32 17.48 -22.73
N HIS A 21 20.06 16.49 -23.58
CA HIS A 21 18.92 16.46 -24.50
C HIS A 21 17.62 15.92 -23.89
N ILE A 22 17.64 15.46 -22.61
CA ILE A 22 16.42 15.06 -21.91
C ILE A 22 15.53 16.30 -21.74
N ASP A 23 14.29 16.20 -22.18
CA ASP A 23 13.31 17.28 -22.11
C ASP A 23 12.61 17.35 -20.76
N ILE A 24 12.27 16.19 -20.20
CA ILE A 24 11.51 16.05 -18.95
C ILE A 24 12.25 15.07 -18.03
N LEU A 25 12.46 15.44 -16.79
CA LEU A 25 12.97 14.51 -15.79
C LEU A 25 11.81 13.80 -15.09
N SER A 26 11.84 12.48 -15.06
CA SER A 26 10.90 11.64 -14.35
C SER A 26 11.49 11.20 -13.00
N VAL A 27 10.74 11.39 -11.91
CA VAL A 27 11.22 11.07 -10.57
C VAL A 27 10.30 10.02 -9.95
N ASN A 28 10.89 8.90 -9.54
CA ASN A 28 10.22 7.86 -8.75
C ASN A 28 10.52 8.10 -7.27
N THR A 29 9.49 8.41 -6.47
CA THR A 29 9.70 8.81 -5.08
C THR A 29 8.48 8.50 -4.21
N TYR A 30 8.73 8.13 -2.97
CA TYR A 30 7.70 7.71 -2.02
C TYR A 30 7.73 8.56 -0.75
N ALA A 31 6.60 8.58 -0.06
CA ALA A 31 6.23 9.38 1.11
C ALA A 31 7.29 10.32 1.70
N PRO A 32 8.34 9.90 2.44
CA PRO A 32 9.17 10.87 3.15
C PRO A 32 10.08 11.70 2.23
N ASN A 33 10.32 11.24 1.00
CA ASN A 33 11.26 11.89 0.07
C ASN A 33 10.56 12.83 -0.93
N LEU A 34 9.24 12.67 -1.11
CA LEU A 34 8.46 13.44 -2.08
C LEU A 34 8.50 14.96 -1.82
N PRO A 35 8.40 15.46 -0.56
CA PRO A 35 8.46 16.90 -0.29
C PRO A 35 9.77 17.57 -0.72
N GLY A 36 10.87 16.83 -0.74
CA GLY A 36 12.19 17.35 -1.10
C GLY A 36 12.49 17.43 -2.59
N VAL A 37 11.64 16.89 -3.46
CA VAL A 37 11.94 16.73 -4.90
C VAL A 37 12.26 18.06 -5.56
N LEU A 38 11.39 19.07 -5.45
CA LEU A 38 11.61 20.36 -6.09
C LEU A 38 12.92 21.01 -5.64
N GLY A 39 13.19 21.05 -4.30
CA GLY A 39 14.43 21.59 -3.76
C GLY A 39 15.68 20.87 -4.28
N ASN A 40 15.62 19.55 -4.40
CA ASN A 40 16.70 18.74 -4.95
C ASN A 40 16.95 19.03 -6.43
N LEU A 41 15.90 19.20 -7.22
CA LEU A 41 15.98 19.58 -8.64
C LEU A 41 16.65 20.93 -8.81
N GLN A 42 16.19 21.94 -8.07
CA GLN A 42 16.75 23.30 -8.07
C GLN A 42 18.21 23.32 -7.64
N SER A 43 18.55 22.64 -6.55
CA SER A 43 19.92 22.53 -6.03
C SER A 43 20.86 21.81 -6.99
N ALA A 44 20.34 20.90 -7.80
CA ALA A 44 21.10 20.21 -8.85
C ALA A 44 21.28 21.06 -10.12
N GLY A 45 20.53 22.17 -10.29
CA GLY A 45 20.53 23.01 -11.48
C GLY A 45 19.61 22.54 -12.59
N TRP A 46 18.60 21.69 -12.28
CA TRP A 46 17.59 21.30 -13.25
C TRP A 46 16.58 22.44 -13.47
N THR A 47 16.45 22.91 -14.70
CA THR A 47 15.60 24.07 -15.07
C THR A 47 14.48 23.73 -16.03
N LYS A 48 14.40 22.47 -16.45
CA LYS A 48 13.36 21.97 -17.37
C LYS A 48 12.21 21.36 -16.60
N PRO A 49 11.06 21.05 -17.26
CA PRO A 49 9.95 20.36 -16.62
C PRO A 49 10.32 19.02 -15.99
N TYR A 50 9.53 18.59 -15.03
CA TYR A 50 9.65 17.26 -14.42
C TYR A 50 8.27 16.63 -14.18
N MET A 51 8.25 15.32 -13.95
CA MET A 51 7.08 14.54 -13.55
C MET A 51 7.43 13.66 -12.36
N ILE A 52 6.44 13.37 -11.52
CA ILE A 52 6.54 12.31 -10.52
C ILE A 52 5.99 11.03 -11.15
N THR A 53 6.86 10.14 -11.60
CA THR A 53 6.47 8.96 -12.36
C THR A 53 6.18 7.71 -11.52
N GLU A 54 6.53 7.76 -10.25
CA GLU A 54 6.01 6.86 -9.23
C GLU A 54 5.85 7.62 -7.92
N PHE A 55 4.70 7.47 -7.27
CA PHE A 55 4.49 7.88 -5.88
C PHE A 55 3.46 6.99 -5.20
N GLY A 56 3.52 6.94 -3.88
CA GLY A 56 2.63 6.12 -3.06
C GLY A 56 2.93 6.28 -1.58
N PRO A 57 2.35 5.42 -0.74
CA PRO A 57 2.66 5.35 0.68
C PRO A 57 4.15 5.05 0.89
N ARG A 58 4.61 5.14 2.13
CA ARG A 58 5.99 4.82 2.52
C ARG A 58 6.39 3.43 2.01
N GLY A 59 7.58 3.34 1.41
CA GLY A 59 8.11 2.06 0.94
C GLY A 59 8.54 1.15 2.10
N THR A 60 8.51 -0.16 1.88
CA THR A 60 8.95 -1.16 2.88
C THR A 60 10.39 -0.94 3.36
N TRP A 61 11.23 -0.37 2.51
CA TRP A 61 12.62 0.00 2.81
C TRP A 61 12.78 1.33 3.55
N GLN A 62 11.70 2.06 3.83
CA GLN A 62 11.69 3.39 4.44
C GLN A 62 11.13 3.39 5.87
N MET A 63 11.20 2.26 6.58
CA MET A 63 10.50 2.07 7.87
C MET A 63 11.26 2.63 9.09
N ASN A 64 12.53 3.02 8.97
CA ASN A 64 13.30 3.56 10.10
C ASN A 64 12.63 4.69 10.91
N PRO A 65 11.87 5.63 10.27
CA PRO A 65 11.14 6.67 11.03
C PRO A 65 9.90 6.17 11.78
N GLU A 66 9.48 4.92 11.54
CA GLU A 66 8.30 4.29 12.14
C GLU A 66 8.67 2.91 12.71
N PRO A 67 9.60 2.86 13.70
CA PRO A 67 10.12 1.59 14.23
C PRO A 67 9.02 0.73 14.88
N GLU A 68 7.93 1.34 15.36
CA GLU A 68 6.77 0.65 15.93
C GLU A 68 6.02 -0.21 14.90
N ARG A 69 6.25 0.02 13.62
CA ARG A 69 5.71 -0.78 12.52
C ARG A 69 6.65 -1.90 12.07
N VAL A 70 7.77 -2.08 12.75
CA VAL A 70 8.71 -3.18 12.48
C VAL A 70 8.66 -4.15 13.66
N LEU A 71 8.12 -5.34 13.43
CA LEU A 71 7.95 -6.36 14.46
C LEU A 71 9.29 -7.02 14.81
N PRO A 72 9.41 -7.66 15.99
CA PRO A 72 10.66 -8.26 16.46
C PRO A 72 11.30 -9.27 15.49
N TRP A 73 10.50 -9.90 14.64
CA TRP A 73 10.98 -10.82 13.61
C TRP A 73 11.22 -10.17 12.23
N GLY A 74 11.18 -8.83 12.15
CA GLY A 74 11.36 -8.07 10.92
C GLY A 74 10.10 -7.94 10.06
N GLY A 75 8.97 -8.51 10.46
CA GLY A 75 7.69 -8.35 9.78
C GLY A 75 7.21 -6.90 9.83
N LEU A 76 6.61 -6.43 8.74
CA LEU A 76 6.13 -5.05 8.64
C LEU A 76 4.63 -4.96 8.92
N VAL A 77 4.25 -4.05 9.80
CA VAL A 77 2.84 -3.66 10.01
C VAL A 77 2.42 -2.75 8.86
N GLU A 78 1.43 -3.20 8.12
CA GLU A 78 0.90 -2.50 6.95
C GLU A 78 -0.25 -1.57 7.36
N GLN A 79 -0.32 -0.41 6.72
CA GLN A 79 -1.49 0.47 6.79
C GLN A 79 -2.71 -0.22 6.17
N THR A 80 -3.92 0.10 6.65
CA THR A 80 -5.14 -0.26 5.93
C THR A 80 -5.18 0.44 4.58
N SER A 81 -5.99 -0.07 3.66
CA SER A 81 -6.18 0.61 2.36
C SER A 81 -6.77 2.01 2.50
N SER A 82 -7.52 2.29 3.59
CA SER A 82 -8.09 3.61 3.87
C SER A 82 -7.05 4.58 4.43
N GLU A 83 -6.12 4.11 5.27
CA GLU A 83 -4.97 4.93 5.69
C GLU A 83 -4.10 5.30 4.47
N LYS A 84 -3.90 4.37 3.54
CA LYS A 84 -3.16 4.62 2.30
C LYS A 84 -3.89 5.60 1.37
N GLU A 85 -5.22 5.54 1.30
CA GLU A 85 -6.03 6.53 0.56
C GLU A 85 -5.65 7.95 0.99
N ALA A 86 -5.60 8.18 2.31
CA ALA A 86 -5.23 9.49 2.86
C ALA A 86 -3.80 9.89 2.47
N ASP A 87 -2.86 8.95 2.50
CA ASP A 87 -1.46 9.21 2.12
C ASP A 87 -1.32 9.57 0.63
N TYR A 88 -2.01 8.86 -0.27
CA TYR A 88 -2.02 9.19 -1.70
C TYR A 88 -2.58 10.58 -1.96
N LEU A 89 -3.72 10.90 -1.34
CA LEU A 89 -4.37 12.20 -1.51
C LEU A 89 -3.47 13.33 -1.00
N LYS A 90 -2.93 13.19 0.21
CA LYS A 90 -2.02 14.14 0.81
C LYS A 90 -0.75 14.33 -0.04
N ALA A 91 -0.14 13.24 -0.47
CA ALA A 91 1.06 13.27 -1.30
C ALA A 91 0.82 14.09 -2.59
N TYR A 92 -0.30 13.84 -3.27
CA TYR A 92 -0.67 14.58 -4.47
C TYR A 92 -0.92 16.07 -4.18
N GLN A 93 -1.77 16.39 -3.19
CA GLN A 93 -2.17 17.76 -2.91
C GLN A 93 -1.01 18.63 -2.43
N GLU A 94 -0.21 18.13 -1.48
CA GLU A 94 0.84 18.92 -0.82
C GLU A 94 2.16 18.98 -1.61
N ASN A 95 2.41 18.06 -2.56
CA ASN A 95 3.72 17.98 -3.21
C ASN A 95 3.68 18.01 -4.74
N ILE A 96 2.57 17.62 -5.35
CA ILE A 96 2.46 17.52 -6.81
C ILE A 96 1.63 18.68 -7.34
N ALA A 97 0.37 18.80 -6.90
CA ALA A 97 -0.56 19.83 -7.40
C ALA A 97 -0.06 21.25 -7.13
N VAL A 98 0.53 21.50 -5.97
CA VAL A 98 1.09 22.83 -5.60
C VAL A 98 2.31 23.23 -6.45
N ASN A 99 2.95 22.28 -7.10
CA ASN A 99 4.15 22.50 -7.90
C ASN A 99 3.91 22.57 -9.42
N LYS A 100 2.66 22.62 -9.87
CA LYS A 100 2.31 22.76 -11.29
C LYS A 100 2.95 24.00 -11.94
N ASP A 101 2.97 25.12 -11.22
CA ASP A 101 3.56 26.38 -11.71
C ASP A 101 5.09 26.43 -11.49
N ASN A 102 5.67 25.43 -10.82
CA ASN A 102 7.10 25.22 -10.62
C ASN A 102 7.67 24.12 -11.54
N GLY A 103 6.99 23.84 -12.65
CA GLY A 103 7.46 22.92 -13.68
C GLY A 103 7.08 21.44 -13.46
N CYS A 104 6.27 21.11 -12.46
CA CYS A 104 5.71 19.77 -12.29
C CYS A 104 4.57 19.55 -13.28
N LEU A 105 4.77 18.69 -14.28
CA LEU A 105 3.76 18.41 -15.31
C LEU A 105 2.65 17.47 -14.85
N GLY A 106 2.86 16.76 -13.74
CA GLY A 106 1.90 15.79 -13.20
C GLY A 106 2.54 14.55 -12.62
N SER A 107 1.74 13.49 -12.45
CA SER A 107 2.20 12.28 -11.77
C SER A 107 1.51 11.01 -12.23
N PHE A 108 2.18 9.88 -11.93
CA PHE A 108 1.66 8.53 -12.06
C PHE A 108 1.72 7.83 -10.71
N VAL A 109 0.62 7.20 -10.33
CA VAL A 109 0.49 6.48 -9.07
C VAL A 109 1.15 5.11 -9.17
N PHE A 110 1.92 4.72 -8.19
CA PHE A 110 2.45 3.37 -8.11
C PHE A 110 1.58 2.51 -7.17
N LEU A 111 1.04 1.33 -7.65
CA LEU A 111 1.14 0.92 -9.05
C LEU A 111 -0.27 0.71 -9.63
N TRP A 112 -0.45 1.02 -10.88
CA TRP A 112 -1.64 0.66 -11.65
C TRP A 112 -1.69 -0.85 -11.84
N GLY A 113 -2.69 -1.47 -11.24
CA GLY A 113 -2.91 -2.91 -11.33
C GLY A 113 -2.86 -3.61 -9.97
N TYR A 114 -2.71 -4.92 -10.04
CA TYR A 114 -2.60 -5.83 -8.91
C TYR A 114 -1.11 -6.12 -8.62
N GLN A 115 -0.71 -6.01 -7.36
CA GLN A 115 0.67 -6.28 -6.97
C GLN A 115 0.94 -7.80 -6.98
N THR A 116 1.87 -8.24 -7.81
CA THR A 116 2.24 -9.65 -7.97
C THR A 116 3.63 -9.98 -7.42
N HIS A 117 4.38 -8.99 -7.00
CA HIS A 117 5.76 -9.12 -6.52
C HIS A 117 6.02 -8.21 -5.33
N GLY A 118 7.16 -8.39 -4.68
CA GLY A 118 7.54 -7.61 -3.50
C GLY A 118 7.25 -8.37 -2.21
N GLU A 119 7.40 -7.72 -1.08
CA GLU A 119 7.36 -8.37 0.24
C GLU A 119 5.94 -8.52 0.78
N VAL A 120 5.01 -7.67 0.36
CA VAL A 120 3.64 -7.60 0.90
C VAL A 120 2.63 -7.40 -0.21
N LEU A 121 1.65 -8.30 -0.27
CA LEU A 121 0.64 -8.39 -1.33
C LEU A 121 -0.17 -7.11 -1.55
N THR A 122 -0.56 -6.44 -0.48
CA THR A 122 -1.50 -5.31 -0.52
C THR A 122 -0.82 -3.95 -0.38
N TRP A 123 0.52 -3.90 -0.31
CA TRP A 123 1.26 -2.69 0.04
C TRP A 123 1.01 -1.55 -0.95
N TYR A 124 1.06 -1.82 -2.23
CA TYR A 124 0.82 -0.81 -3.26
C TYR A 124 -0.40 -1.18 -4.12
N GLY A 125 -0.61 -1.68 -5.05
CA GLY A 125 -1.72 -2.07 -5.93
C GLY A 125 -2.98 -1.21 -5.83
N LEU A 126 -3.43 -0.69 -6.95
CA LEU A 126 -4.71 0.02 -7.03
C LEU A 126 -5.91 -0.91 -7.22
N PHE A 127 -5.65 -2.19 -7.50
CA PHE A 127 -6.66 -3.23 -7.70
C PHE A 127 -6.29 -4.48 -6.92
N ASP A 128 -7.30 -5.23 -6.49
CA ASP A 128 -7.07 -6.59 -6.01
C ASP A 128 -6.96 -7.59 -7.17
N LYS A 129 -6.63 -8.85 -6.85
CA LYS A 129 -6.51 -9.93 -7.85
C LYS A 129 -7.79 -10.17 -8.67
N LYS A 130 -8.95 -9.78 -8.15
CA LYS A 130 -10.25 -9.91 -8.82
C LYS A 130 -10.63 -8.67 -9.64
N GLY A 131 -9.77 -7.64 -9.67
CA GLY A 131 -9.97 -6.39 -10.39
C GLY A 131 -10.88 -5.38 -9.68
N TYR A 132 -11.11 -5.53 -8.38
CA TYR A 132 -11.81 -4.55 -7.56
C TYR A 132 -10.87 -3.40 -7.21
N THR A 133 -11.39 -2.16 -7.21
CA THR A 133 -10.58 -0.97 -6.95
C THR A 133 -10.45 -0.67 -5.47
N PHE A 134 -9.23 -0.39 -5.01
CA PHE A 134 -8.95 0.09 -3.65
C PHE A 134 -9.31 1.59 -3.48
N PRO A 135 -9.46 2.09 -2.22
CA PRO A 135 -9.78 3.49 -1.92
C PRO A 135 -8.84 4.51 -2.57
N ALA A 136 -7.58 4.15 -2.81
CA ALA A 136 -6.61 5.01 -3.48
C ALA A 136 -7.06 5.45 -4.89
N VAL A 137 -7.84 4.62 -5.61
CA VAL A 137 -8.42 5.00 -6.91
C VAL A 137 -9.43 6.15 -6.74
N ASP A 138 -10.25 6.07 -5.69
CA ASP A 138 -11.26 7.10 -5.38
C ASP A 138 -10.58 8.41 -4.97
N ALA A 139 -9.51 8.33 -4.16
CA ALA A 139 -8.68 9.48 -3.79
C ALA A 139 -8.07 10.16 -5.02
N MET A 140 -7.53 9.39 -5.94
CA MET A 140 -6.92 9.94 -7.15
C MET A 140 -7.96 10.53 -8.11
N GLN A 141 -9.14 9.93 -8.23
CA GLN A 141 -10.23 10.55 -8.96
C GLN A 141 -10.58 11.92 -8.34
N TYR A 142 -10.73 11.98 -7.02
CA TYR A 142 -10.97 13.26 -6.33
C TYR A 142 -9.83 14.26 -6.55
N ALA A 143 -8.59 13.82 -6.41
CA ALA A 143 -7.41 14.66 -6.59
C ALA A 143 -7.33 15.33 -7.97
N TRP A 144 -7.71 14.60 -9.01
CA TRP A 144 -7.62 15.10 -10.40
C TRP A 144 -8.86 15.84 -10.87
N THR A 145 -10.04 15.53 -10.32
CA THR A 145 -11.32 16.09 -10.82
C THR A 145 -12.06 16.96 -9.83
N GLY A 146 -11.64 16.99 -8.56
CA GLY A 146 -12.33 17.66 -7.46
C GLY A 146 -13.61 16.94 -7.00
N ARG A 147 -13.86 15.71 -7.49
CA ARG A 147 -15.08 14.96 -7.16
C ARG A 147 -14.76 13.48 -6.93
N TYR A 148 -15.25 12.94 -5.82
CA TYR A 148 -15.24 11.49 -5.61
C TYR A 148 -16.14 10.76 -6.62
N PRO A 149 -15.90 9.47 -6.89
CA PRO A 149 -16.85 8.67 -7.64
C PRO A 149 -18.21 8.62 -6.92
N LYS A 150 -19.28 8.34 -7.67
CA LYS A 150 -20.64 8.24 -7.11
C LYS A 150 -20.73 7.14 -6.03
N ASN A 151 -19.99 6.06 -6.20
CA ASN A 151 -19.86 5.00 -5.21
C ASN A 151 -18.38 4.90 -4.81
N ARG A 152 -18.12 4.84 -3.51
CA ARG A 152 -16.79 4.80 -2.90
C ARG A 152 -16.45 3.39 -2.42
N ALA A 153 -15.16 3.17 -2.23
CA ALA A 153 -14.68 1.92 -1.66
C ALA A 153 -15.04 1.80 -0.17
N PRO A 154 -15.22 0.58 0.35
CA PRO A 154 -15.37 0.33 1.77
C PRO A 154 -14.21 0.92 2.59
N VAL A 155 -14.49 1.24 3.84
CA VAL A 155 -13.55 1.87 4.77
C VAL A 155 -13.24 0.94 5.92
N ILE A 156 -11.96 0.63 6.11
CA ILE A 156 -11.37 0.11 7.35
C ILE A 156 -10.51 1.27 7.87
N ALA A 157 -11.07 2.08 8.77
CA ALA A 157 -10.56 3.41 9.05
C ALA A 157 -9.09 3.42 9.52
N THR A 158 -8.74 2.51 10.41
CA THR A 158 -7.40 2.40 10.97
C THR A 158 -6.98 0.95 11.20
N ARG A 159 -5.72 0.71 11.47
CA ARG A 159 -5.19 -0.60 11.88
C ARG A 159 -5.77 -1.12 13.20
N ASN A 160 -6.42 -0.28 14.00
CA ASN A 160 -7.14 -0.71 15.21
C ASN A 160 -8.50 -1.36 14.89
N ASP A 161 -8.97 -1.26 13.66
CA ASP A 161 -10.24 -1.82 13.19
C ASP A 161 -10.10 -3.27 12.70
N ILE A 162 -8.90 -3.85 12.74
CA ILE A 162 -8.65 -5.27 12.56
C ILE A 162 -7.92 -5.82 13.78
N LEU A 163 -8.44 -6.89 14.37
CA LEU A 163 -7.87 -7.50 15.58
C LEU A 163 -7.75 -9.02 15.40
N MET A 164 -6.70 -9.60 15.98
CA MET A 164 -6.50 -11.04 16.14
C MET A 164 -6.31 -11.35 17.64
N ASN A 165 -7.12 -12.21 18.19
CA ASN A 165 -7.15 -12.52 19.62
C ASN A 165 -7.25 -11.26 20.51
N GLY A 166 -8.04 -10.26 20.07
CA GLY A 166 -8.19 -8.98 20.74
C GLY A 166 -6.99 -8.02 20.63
N LYS A 167 -5.92 -8.41 19.92
CA LYS A 167 -4.68 -7.65 19.75
C LYS A 167 -4.62 -7.01 18.35
N LYS A 168 -3.95 -5.88 18.25
CA LYS A 168 -3.69 -5.18 16.99
C LYS A 168 -2.37 -5.64 16.34
N ALA A 169 -2.15 -5.25 15.10
CA ALA A 169 -0.97 -5.69 14.33
C ALA A 169 0.37 -5.35 15.00
N GLU A 170 0.46 -4.20 15.68
CA GLU A 170 1.66 -3.72 16.37
C GLU A 170 2.00 -4.50 17.66
N ASP A 171 1.08 -5.33 18.17
CA ASP A 171 1.26 -6.05 19.44
C ASP A 171 2.15 -7.31 19.31
N ALA A 172 2.82 -7.49 18.17
CA ALA A 172 3.74 -8.61 17.93
C ALA A 172 3.13 -9.98 18.31
N ILE A 173 2.02 -10.33 17.66
CA ILE A 173 1.20 -11.50 18.01
C ILE A 173 1.97 -12.79 17.76
N ILE A 174 2.11 -13.61 18.81
CA ILE A 174 2.72 -14.95 18.75
C ILE A 174 1.64 -15.97 19.15
N VAL A 175 1.56 -17.06 18.40
CA VAL A 175 0.62 -18.15 18.64
C VAL A 175 1.32 -19.52 18.50
N SER A 176 0.77 -20.56 19.12
CA SER A 176 1.33 -21.91 18.99
C SER A 176 0.84 -22.59 17.70
N PRO A 177 1.62 -23.51 17.14
CA PRO A 177 1.20 -24.33 15.99
C PRO A 177 -0.16 -25.00 16.23
N ASN A 178 -1.02 -24.99 15.23
CA ASN A 178 -2.39 -25.56 15.25
C ASN A 178 -3.32 -24.99 16.34
N SER A 179 -2.95 -23.94 17.05
CA SER A 179 -3.83 -23.30 18.03
C SER A 179 -5.06 -22.68 17.36
N SER A 180 -6.18 -22.68 18.09
CA SER A 180 -7.39 -21.97 17.67
C SER A 180 -7.23 -20.49 17.97
N ASN A 181 -7.58 -19.66 17.01
CA ASN A 181 -7.47 -18.21 17.08
C ASN A 181 -8.75 -17.57 16.53
N GLU A 182 -9.00 -16.32 16.90
CA GLU A 182 -10.08 -15.51 16.37
C GLU A 182 -9.56 -14.24 15.72
N ALA A 183 -10.30 -13.73 14.75
CA ALA A 183 -10.03 -12.42 14.19
C ALA A 183 -11.33 -11.71 13.83
N LYS A 184 -11.29 -10.38 13.87
CA LYS A 184 -12.41 -9.53 13.48
C LYS A 184 -11.95 -8.28 12.78
N VAL A 185 -12.82 -7.77 11.91
CA VAL A 185 -12.63 -6.49 11.23
C VAL A 185 -13.89 -5.63 11.38
N THR A 186 -13.68 -4.33 11.63
CA THR A 186 -14.73 -3.32 11.57
C THR A 186 -14.58 -2.56 10.27
N ALA A 187 -15.62 -2.58 9.45
CA ALA A 187 -15.63 -1.87 8.18
C ALA A 187 -17.00 -1.22 7.95
N THR A 188 -17.01 -0.12 7.24
CA THR A 188 -18.23 0.59 6.82
C THR A 188 -18.18 0.84 5.31
N ASP A 189 -19.35 1.09 4.73
CA ASP A 189 -19.46 1.54 3.36
C ASP A 189 -19.99 2.97 3.34
N PRO A 190 -19.32 3.92 2.67
CA PRO A 190 -19.74 5.32 2.63
C PRO A 190 -21.11 5.55 1.98
N ASP A 191 -21.53 4.64 1.11
CA ASP A 191 -22.78 4.71 0.34
C ASP A 191 -23.85 3.79 0.90
N GLY A 192 -23.53 3.00 1.94
CA GLY A 192 -24.44 2.07 2.61
C GLY A 192 -24.66 0.76 1.85
N ASP A 193 -23.77 0.41 0.93
CA ASP A 193 -23.84 -0.86 0.21
C ASP A 193 -23.47 -2.06 1.12
N ALA A 194 -24.00 -3.24 0.78
CA ALA A 194 -23.75 -4.46 1.53
C ALA A 194 -22.31 -4.96 1.32
N LEU A 195 -21.63 -5.27 2.42
CA LEU A 195 -20.24 -5.71 2.42
C LEU A 195 -20.14 -7.23 2.49
N THR A 196 -19.17 -7.79 1.78
CA THR A 196 -18.71 -9.17 1.88
C THR A 196 -17.26 -9.21 2.33
N TYR A 197 -16.87 -10.31 2.97
CA TYR A 197 -15.53 -10.50 3.54
C TYR A 197 -14.85 -11.68 2.85
N ASP A 198 -13.52 -11.64 2.80
CA ASP A 198 -12.72 -12.72 2.23
C ASP A 198 -11.36 -12.71 2.97
N TRP A 199 -11.21 -13.64 3.93
CA TRP A 199 -10.01 -13.78 4.73
C TRP A 199 -9.08 -14.81 4.13
N MET A 200 -7.78 -14.54 4.25
CA MET A 200 -6.73 -15.49 3.86
C MET A 200 -5.55 -15.42 4.80
N ILE A 201 -4.85 -16.54 4.94
CA ILE A 201 -3.56 -16.62 5.63
C ILE A 201 -2.51 -16.95 4.59
N MET A 202 -1.41 -16.23 4.60
CA MET A 202 -0.25 -16.52 3.75
C MET A 202 1.03 -16.49 4.58
N LYS A 203 2.05 -17.22 4.12
CA LYS A 203 3.38 -17.15 4.73
C LYS A 203 3.97 -15.77 4.47
N GLU A 204 4.59 -15.18 5.49
CA GLU A 204 5.36 -13.96 5.29
C GLU A 204 6.50 -14.23 4.31
N LYS A 205 6.65 -13.34 3.33
CA LYS A 205 7.71 -13.48 2.37
C LYS A 205 9.04 -13.12 3.02
N THR A 206 9.97 -14.01 2.97
CA THR A 206 11.40 -13.70 3.07
C THR A 206 11.87 -13.36 1.65
N ALA A 207 12.80 -12.42 1.49
CA ALA A 207 13.32 -12.04 0.18
C ALA A 207 13.61 -13.29 -0.67
N SER A 208 12.72 -13.60 -1.62
CA SER A 208 12.88 -14.73 -2.51
C SER A 208 13.45 -14.24 -3.84
N SER A 209 14.25 -15.09 -4.46
CA SER A 209 14.97 -14.75 -5.69
C SER A 209 14.06 -14.50 -6.89
N ASP A 210 12.81 -15.01 -6.90
CA ASP A 210 11.89 -14.91 -8.04
C ASP A 210 10.92 -13.73 -7.96
N GLY A 211 10.89 -13.02 -6.81
CA GLY A 211 10.00 -11.89 -6.63
C GLY A 211 8.51 -12.23 -6.44
N SER A 212 8.08 -13.49 -6.60
CA SER A 212 6.68 -13.89 -6.46
C SER A 212 6.17 -13.78 -5.02
N LEU A 213 4.87 -13.60 -4.86
CA LEU A 213 4.21 -13.65 -3.55
C LEU A 213 3.73 -15.07 -3.26
N PRO A 214 3.81 -15.53 -1.99
CA PRO A 214 3.27 -16.83 -1.62
C PRO A 214 1.76 -16.92 -1.87
N ASP A 215 1.29 -18.12 -2.17
CA ASP A 215 -0.14 -18.40 -2.23
C ASP A 215 -0.77 -18.41 -0.83
N GLY A 216 -2.08 -18.20 -0.77
CA GLY A 216 -2.87 -18.37 0.45
C GLY A 216 -2.88 -19.83 0.90
N ILE A 217 -2.76 -20.05 2.22
CA ILE A 217 -2.85 -21.37 2.83
C ILE A 217 -4.32 -21.73 3.00
N THR A 218 -4.74 -22.83 2.40
CA THR A 218 -6.13 -23.33 2.49
C THR A 218 -6.36 -24.22 3.71
N GLY A 219 -7.63 -24.37 4.13
CA GLY A 219 -8.03 -25.31 5.19
C GLY A 219 -7.74 -24.84 6.63
N LEU A 220 -7.30 -23.60 6.82
CA LEU A 220 -7.07 -23.02 8.14
C LEU A 220 -8.28 -22.22 8.65
N ILE A 221 -9.13 -21.71 7.77
CA ILE A 221 -10.32 -20.91 8.07
C ILE A 221 -11.53 -21.66 7.54
N ASP A 222 -12.48 -22.01 8.42
CA ASP A 222 -13.68 -22.78 8.04
C ASP A 222 -14.67 -21.93 7.23
N ASP A 223 -14.91 -20.69 7.65
CA ASP A 223 -15.77 -19.74 6.93
C ASP A 223 -15.08 -18.37 6.89
N ASN A 224 -14.44 -18.08 5.76
CA ASN A 224 -13.70 -16.85 5.55
C ASN A 224 -14.58 -15.67 5.07
N THR A 225 -15.90 -15.82 5.06
CA THR A 225 -16.83 -14.83 4.49
C THR A 225 -17.48 -13.90 5.51
N LYS A 226 -17.12 -14.00 6.77
CA LYS A 226 -17.70 -13.22 7.87
C LYS A 226 -16.80 -12.11 8.36
N LYS A 227 -17.38 -11.09 8.99
CA LYS A 227 -16.60 -10.02 9.65
C LYS A 227 -15.78 -10.50 10.85
N GLU A 228 -16.19 -11.60 11.46
CA GLU A 228 -15.54 -12.27 12.59
C GLU A 228 -15.35 -13.74 12.23
N ILE A 229 -14.13 -14.24 12.39
CA ILE A 229 -13.74 -15.62 12.03
C ILE A 229 -13.02 -16.31 13.17
N THR A 230 -13.08 -17.63 13.16
CA THR A 230 -12.13 -18.49 13.88
C THR A 230 -11.24 -19.22 12.87
N PHE A 231 -10.00 -19.46 13.22
CA PHE A 231 -9.06 -20.15 12.37
C PHE A 231 -8.02 -20.93 13.17
N LYS A 232 -7.39 -21.91 12.55
CA LYS A 232 -6.24 -22.62 13.10
C LYS A 232 -4.96 -21.96 12.63
N ALA A 233 -4.02 -21.75 13.57
CA ALA A 233 -2.67 -21.34 13.19
C ALA A 233 -2.03 -22.41 12.30
N PRO A 234 -1.16 -22.03 11.35
CA PRO A 234 -0.35 -23.00 10.61
C PRO A 234 0.38 -23.98 11.53
N SER A 235 0.55 -25.23 11.09
CA SER A 235 1.29 -26.26 11.85
C SER A 235 2.80 -26.03 11.84
N THR A 236 3.29 -25.28 10.87
CA THR A 236 4.73 -25.01 10.71
C THR A 236 5.10 -23.71 11.41
N VAL A 237 6.16 -23.76 12.21
CA VAL A 237 6.78 -22.58 12.82
C VAL A 237 7.22 -21.59 11.74
N GLY A 238 7.01 -20.30 11.97
CA GLY A 238 7.37 -19.25 11.02
C GLY A 238 6.48 -18.01 11.13
N ASN A 239 6.69 -17.07 10.23
CA ASN A 239 5.97 -15.81 10.19
C ASN A 239 4.91 -15.82 9.08
N TYR A 240 3.75 -15.25 9.38
CA TYR A 240 2.56 -15.30 8.54
C TYR A 240 1.84 -13.96 8.53
N ARG A 241 0.94 -13.79 7.55
CA ARG A 241 0.02 -12.66 7.46
C ARG A 241 -1.42 -13.16 7.37
N LEU A 242 -2.26 -12.62 8.22
CA LEU A 242 -3.71 -12.71 8.11
C LEU A 242 -4.19 -11.47 7.37
N ILE A 243 -4.84 -11.67 6.24
CA ILE A 243 -5.31 -10.61 5.35
C ILE A 243 -6.83 -10.70 5.23
N VAL A 244 -7.50 -9.56 5.30
CA VAL A 244 -8.92 -9.45 4.96
C VAL A 244 -9.13 -8.51 3.78
N PHE A 245 -9.96 -8.94 2.84
CA PHE A 245 -10.54 -8.10 1.81
C PHE A 245 -12.02 -7.89 2.12
N VAL A 246 -12.43 -6.65 2.26
CA VAL A 246 -13.83 -6.25 2.45
C VAL A 246 -14.33 -5.64 1.15
N ARG A 247 -15.36 -6.23 0.55
CA ARG A 247 -15.80 -5.86 -0.80
C ARG A 247 -17.24 -5.37 -0.85
N ASP A 248 -17.44 -4.28 -1.54
CA ASP A 248 -18.69 -3.96 -2.22
C ASP A 248 -18.67 -4.65 -3.59
N VAL A 249 -19.33 -5.79 -3.67
CA VAL A 249 -19.33 -6.63 -4.87
C VAL A 249 -20.09 -5.98 -6.02
N LYS A 250 -21.15 -5.23 -5.71
CA LYS A 250 -22.01 -4.59 -6.69
C LYS A 250 -21.29 -3.55 -7.51
N ASN A 251 -20.42 -2.75 -6.85
CA ASN A 251 -19.71 -1.64 -7.48
C ASN A 251 -18.23 -1.94 -7.73
N LYS A 252 -17.79 -3.19 -7.46
CA LYS A 252 -16.41 -3.66 -7.63
C LYS A 252 -15.38 -2.82 -6.86
N LYS A 253 -15.69 -2.55 -5.61
CA LYS A 253 -14.83 -1.82 -4.69
C LYS A 253 -14.32 -2.75 -3.58
N VAL A 254 -13.13 -2.48 -3.06
CA VAL A 254 -12.50 -3.31 -2.02
C VAL A 254 -11.68 -2.46 -1.05
N ALA A 255 -11.72 -2.83 0.22
CA ALA A 255 -10.75 -2.39 1.23
C ALA A 255 -9.96 -3.59 1.74
N SER A 256 -8.77 -3.37 2.26
CA SER A 256 -7.94 -4.40 2.87
C SER A 256 -7.28 -3.95 4.16
N ALA A 257 -7.04 -4.93 5.04
CA ALA A 257 -6.22 -4.79 6.23
C ALA A 257 -5.44 -6.08 6.49
N VAL A 258 -4.32 -5.96 7.20
CA VAL A 258 -3.36 -7.06 7.40
C VAL A 258 -2.88 -7.11 8.84
N ILE A 259 -2.81 -8.31 9.42
CA ILE A 259 -2.12 -8.57 10.69
C ILE A 259 -0.99 -9.57 10.44
N PRO A 260 0.28 -9.15 10.58
CA PRO A 260 1.40 -10.08 10.64
C PRO A 260 1.43 -10.77 12.01
N PHE A 261 1.72 -12.07 12.04
CA PHE A 261 1.84 -12.86 13.26
C PHE A 261 2.91 -13.94 13.13
N SER A 262 3.43 -14.42 14.26
CA SER A 262 4.42 -15.49 14.30
C SER A 262 3.84 -16.74 14.94
N VAL A 263 4.17 -17.91 14.38
CA VAL A 263 3.88 -19.22 14.96
C VAL A 263 5.18 -19.75 15.57
N GLN A 264 5.15 -20.01 16.91
CA GLN A 264 6.33 -20.46 17.68
C GLN A 264 5.97 -21.59 18.64
#